data_8e0be26046e22bc1a9b116d000c79914
#
_entry.id   8e0be26046e22bc1a9b116d000c79914
#
_cell.length_a   1.000
_cell.length_b   1.000
_cell.length_c   1.000
_cell.angle_alpha   90.00
_cell.angle_beta   90.00
_cell.angle_gamma   90.00
#
_symmetry.space_group_name_H-M   'P 1'
#
loop_
_entity.id
_entity.type
_entity.pdbx_description
1 polymer ?
#
loop_
_entity_poly.entity_id
_entity_poly.type
_entity_poly.pdbx_seq_one_letter_code
_entity_poly.pdbx_strand_id
1 'polypeptide(L)'
;MSKFKGRALLLISGPGSESDVQVIRDSANTALEPFTLHVQDAQSICMGGRIILALDIECDPAHLSAIETDVRGAVEKFRCDVASEII
;
A
#
# COMPACT_ATOMS: atom_id res chain seq x y z
N MET A 1 18.58 3.49 -13.51
CA MET A 1 18.83 4.17 -12.23
C MET A 1 17.54 4.81 -11.73
N SER A 2 17.19 4.64 -10.46
CA SER A 2 16.00 5.25 -9.90
C SER A 2 16.17 6.75 -9.73
N LYS A 3 15.13 7.52 -10.05
CA LYS A 3 15.07 8.95 -9.77
C LYS A 3 14.59 9.24 -8.36
N PHE A 4 14.19 8.22 -7.59
CA PHE A 4 13.69 8.36 -6.25
C PHE A 4 14.81 8.11 -5.23
N LYS A 5 14.73 8.77 -4.07
CA LYS A 5 15.77 8.73 -3.06
C LYS A 5 15.68 7.52 -2.13
N GLY A 6 14.54 6.82 -2.12
CA GLY A 6 14.38 5.71 -1.22
C GLY A 6 13.32 4.72 -1.67
N ARG A 7 13.23 3.64 -0.89
CA ARG A 7 12.25 2.59 -1.08
C ARG A 7 11.58 2.29 0.24
N ALA A 8 10.33 1.86 0.16
CA ALA A 8 9.56 1.47 1.33
C ALA A 8 8.60 0.36 0.98
N LEU A 9 8.21 -0.40 2.00
CA LEU A 9 7.11 -1.35 1.91
C LEU A 9 5.89 -0.73 2.56
N LEU A 10 4.76 -0.81 1.87
CA LEU A 10 3.45 -0.54 2.46
C LEU A 10 2.78 -1.88 2.67
N LEU A 11 2.36 -2.14 3.89
CA LEU A 11 1.68 -3.37 4.25
C LEU A 11 0.24 -3.03 4.64
N ILE A 12 -0.70 -3.50 3.83
CA ILE A 12 -2.13 -3.28 4.04
C ILE A 12 -2.71 -4.61 4.48
N SER A 13 -3.36 -4.65 5.63
CA SER A 13 -3.91 -5.88 6.15
C SER A 13 -5.29 -5.68 6.75
N GLY A 14 -6.15 -6.68 6.58
CA GLY A 14 -7.50 -6.63 7.09
C GLY A 14 -8.29 -7.90 6.80
N PRO A 15 -9.58 -7.91 7.15
CA PRO A 15 -10.45 -9.04 6.85
C PRO A 15 -10.80 -9.07 5.37
N GLY A 16 -11.00 -10.25 4.82
CA GLY A 16 -11.45 -10.42 3.45
C GLY A 16 -10.94 -11.68 2.79
N SER A 17 -11.32 -11.84 1.53
CA SER A 17 -10.97 -12.98 0.71
C SER A 17 -10.27 -12.49 -0.56
N GLU A 18 -9.87 -13.43 -1.42
CA GLU A 18 -9.22 -13.09 -2.69
C GLU A 18 -10.05 -12.12 -3.55
N SER A 19 -11.38 -12.24 -3.49
CA SER A 19 -12.24 -11.34 -4.27
C SER A 19 -12.16 -9.89 -3.80
N ASP A 20 -11.72 -9.64 -2.58
CA ASP A 20 -11.59 -8.29 -2.03
C ASP A 20 -10.26 -7.64 -2.37
N VAL A 21 -9.24 -8.42 -2.74
CA VAL A 21 -7.89 -7.93 -2.96
C VAL A 21 -7.86 -6.83 -4.03
N GLN A 22 -8.53 -7.05 -5.16
CA GLN A 22 -8.48 -6.10 -6.26
C GLN A 22 -9.13 -4.77 -5.88
N VAL A 23 -10.24 -4.81 -5.15
CA VAL A 23 -10.94 -3.60 -4.71
C VAL A 23 -10.06 -2.78 -3.77
N ILE A 24 -9.43 -3.47 -2.82
CA ILE A 24 -8.53 -2.82 -1.85
C ILE A 24 -7.32 -2.25 -2.58
N ARG A 25 -6.74 -3.02 -3.51
CA ARG A 25 -5.59 -2.59 -4.29
C ARG A 25 -5.93 -1.36 -5.14
N ASP A 26 -7.09 -1.35 -5.79
CA ASP A 26 -7.52 -0.21 -6.59
C ASP A 26 -7.69 1.05 -5.73
N SER A 27 -8.25 0.90 -4.53
CA SER A 27 -8.40 2.02 -3.61
C SER A 27 -7.04 2.57 -3.16
N ALA A 28 -6.09 1.67 -2.87
CA ALA A 28 -4.74 2.08 -2.50
C ALA A 28 -4.04 2.79 -3.66
N ASN A 29 -4.16 2.26 -4.87
CA ASN A 29 -3.55 2.87 -6.05
C ASN A 29 -4.12 4.26 -6.32
N THR A 30 -5.42 4.45 -6.12
CA THR A 30 -6.04 5.77 -6.27
C THR A 30 -5.45 6.77 -5.28
N ALA A 31 -5.23 6.33 -4.03
CA ALA A 31 -4.61 7.18 -3.02
C ALA A 31 -3.15 7.53 -3.35
N LEU A 32 -2.47 6.66 -4.08
CA LEU A 32 -1.07 6.89 -4.47
C LEU A 32 -0.92 7.83 -5.65
N GLU A 33 -1.97 8.01 -6.46
CA GLU A 33 -1.90 8.81 -7.70
C GLU A 33 -1.36 10.23 -7.51
N PRO A 34 -1.73 10.99 -6.46
CA PRO A 34 -1.22 12.35 -6.29
C PRO A 34 0.28 12.44 -5.97
N PHE A 35 0.88 11.33 -5.58
CA PHE A 35 2.30 11.33 -5.19
C PHE A 35 3.20 10.95 -6.36
N THR A 36 4.39 11.54 -6.38
CA THR A 36 5.43 11.13 -7.31
C THR A 36 6.14 9.92 -6.71
N LEU A 37 5.79 8.75 -7.22
CA LEU A 37 6.38 7.49 -6.77
C LEU A 37 6.27 6.44 -7.87
N HIS A 38 6.96 5.31 -7.66
CA HIS A 38 6.87 4.17 -8.53
C HIS A 38 6.56 2.92 -7.71
N VAL A 39 5.51 2.20 -8.08
CA VAL A 39 5.19 0.90 -7.47
C VAL A 39 6.01 -0.14 -8.22
N GLN A 40 7.01 -0.68 -7.53
CA GLN A 40 7.96 -1.61 -8.12
C GLN A 40 7.46 -3.05 -8.13
N ASP A 41 6.71 -3.43 -7.10
CA ASP A 41 6.14 -4.77 -6.97
C ASP A 41 4.93 -4.72 -6.06
N ALA A 42 4.03 -5.69 -6.25
CA ALA A 42 2.86 -5.82 -5.40
C ALA A 42 2.53 -7.30 -5.25
N GLN A 43 2.37 -7.74 -4.02
CA GLN A 43 2.04 -9.13 -3.71
C GLN A 43 0.96 -9.18 -2.66
N SER A 44 0.16 -10.24 -2.70
CA SER A 44 -0.91 -10.42 -1.72
C SER A 44 -0.97 -11.87 -1.25
N ILE A 45 -1.42 -12.02 -0.02
CA ILE A 45 -1.66 -13.32 0.60
C ILE A 45 -3.05 -13.27 1.22
N CYS A 46 -3.84 -14.32 0.96
CA CYS A 46 -5.14 -14.49 1.59
C CYS A 46 -5.11 -15.78 2.38
N MET A 47 -5.40 -15.70 3.68
CA MET A 47 -5.34 -16.86 4.55
C MET A 47 -6.23 -16.62 5.76
N GLY A 48 -7.04 -17.61 6.11
CA GLY A 48 -7.86 -17.53 7.32
C GLY A 48 -8.85 -16.37 7.35
N GLY A 49 -9.37 -15.96 6.21
CA GLY A 49 -10.27 -14.81 6.14
C GLY A 49 -9.56 -13.46 6.27
N ARG A 50 -8.24 -13.44 6.13
CA ARG A 50 -7.43 -12.23 6.20
C ARG A 50 -6.69 -12.00 4.89
N ILE A 51 -6.46 -10.73 4.59
CA ILE A 51 -5.67 -10.30 3.43
C ILE A 51 -4.46 -9.55 3.93
N ILE A 52 -3.32 -9.82 3.30
CA ILE A 52 -2.12 -8.98 3.45
C ILE A 52 -1.72 -8.58 2.03
N LEU A 53 -1.68 -7.28 1.78
CA LEU A 53 -1.24 -6.72 0.51
C LEU A 53 0.03 -5.94 0.77
N ALA A 54 1.11 -6.32 0.10
CA ALA A 54 2.40 -5.65 0.22
C ALA A 54 2.71 -4.91 -1.07
N LEU A 55 3.04 -3.63 -0.95
CA LEU A 55 3.46 -2.79 -2.08
C LEU A 55 4.88 -2.33 -1.84
N ASP A 56 5.77 -2.65 -2.78
CA ASP A 56 7.15 -2.17 -2.77
C ASP A 56 7.19 -0.90 -3.62
N ILE A 57 7.44 0.23 -2.97
CA ILE A 57 7.40 1.51 -3.67
C ILE A 57 8.76 2.21 -3.60
N GLU A 58 9.07 2.93 -4.68
CA GLU A 58 10.17 3.88 -4.71
C GLU A 58 9.59 5.27 -4.56
N CYS A 59 10.07 6.03 -3.57
CA CYS A 59 9.54 7.36 -3.28
C CYS A 59 10.58 8.20 -2.53
N ASP A 60 10.29 9.47 -2.37
CA ASP A 60 11.07 10.31 -1.46
C ASP A 60 10.66 9.93 -0.03
N PRO A 61 11.62 9.53 0.84
CA PRO A 61 11.30 9.16 2.21
C PRO A 61 10.57 10.26 2.99
N ALA A 62 10.78 11.53 2.62
CA ALA A 62 10.09 12.64 3.27
C ALA A 62 8.58 12.61 3.04
N HIS A 63 8.11 11.91 2.01
CA HIS A 63 6.69 11.82 1.69
C HIS A 63 6.03 10.58 2.28
N LEU A 64 6.79 9.67 2.87
CA LEU A 64 6.26 8.37 3.29
C LEU A 64 5.14 8.49 4.32
N SER A 65 5.27 9.41 5.27
CA SER A 65 4.23 9.61 6.28
C SER A 65 2.90 10.05 5.65
N ALA A 66 2.96 10.97 4.68
CA ALA A 66 1.76 11.43 3.98
C ALA A 66 1.17 10.32 3.11
N ILE A 67 2.01 9.54 2.44
CA ILE A 67 1.58 8.40 1.64
C ILE A 67 0.84 7.39 2.52
N GLU A 68 1.43 7.02 3.66
CA GLU A 68 0.81 6.08 4.59
C GLU A 68 -0.54 6.58 5.08
N THR A 69 -0.63 7.86 5.45
CA THR A 69 -1.87 8.46 5.93
C THR A 69 -2.97 8.41 4.87
N ASP A 70 -2.65 8.75 3.64
CA ASP A 70 -3.63 8.77 2.56
C ASP A 70 -4.09 7.36 2.18
N VAL A 71 -3.17 6.40 2.14
CA VAL A 71 -3.53 5.01 1.86
C VAL A 71 -4.39 4.46 3.00
N ARG A 72 -4.04 4.75 4.25
CA ARG A 72 -4.83 4.32 5.40
C ARG A 72 -6.26 4.85 5.29
N GLY A 73 -6.44 6.12 4.95
CA GLY A 73 -7.76 6.70 4.76
C GLY A 73 -8.56 6.01 3.65
N ALA A 74 -7.89 5.64 2.56
CA ALA A 74 -8.55 5.01 1.42
C ALA A 74 -9.02 3.58 1.72
N VAL A 75 -8.31 2.84 2.57
CA VAL A 75 -8.64 1.44 2.86
C VAL A 75 -9.38 1.23 4.18
N GLU A 76 -9.64 2.30 4.92
CA GLU A 76 -10.34 2.23 6.20
C GLU A 76 -11.76 1.65 6.06
N LYS A 77 -12.45 1.95 4.97
CA LYS A 77 -13.80 1.43 4.71
C LYS A 77 -13.83 -0.08 4.56
N PHE A 78 -12.68 -0.71 4.30
CA PHE A 78 -12.54 -2.16 4.23
C PHE A 78 -12.03 -2.76 5.54
N ARG A 79 -11.94 -1.95 6.60
CA ARG A 79 -11.39 -2.35 7.89
C ARG A 79 -9.93 -2.78 7.80
N CYS A 80 -9.20 -2.22 6.84
CA CYS A 80 -7.80 -2.49 6.66
C CYS A 80 -6.94 -1.48 7.41
N ASP A 81 -5.81 -1.96 7.89
CA ASP A 81 -4.79 -1.14 8.52
C ASP A 81 -3.58 -1.06 7.61
N VAL A 82 -2.76 -0.03 7.81
CA VAL A 82 -1.58 0.19 6.97
C VAL A 82 -0.37 0.42 7.86
N ALA A 83 0.71 -0.27 7.53
CA ALA A 83 2.01 -0.03 8.14
C ALA A 83 3.01 0.25 7.02
N SER A 84 4.05 0.99 7.31
CA SER A 84 5.11 1.24 6.35
C SER A 84 6.47 0.98 6.97
N GLU A 85 7.42 0.59 6.14
CA GLU A 85 8.78 0.29 6.56
C GLU A 85 9.73 0.73 5.46
N ILE A 86 10.74 1.50 5.84
CA ILE A 86 11.80 1.93 4.91
C ILE A 86 12.77 0.77 4.72
N ILE A 87 13.12 0.49 3.48
CA ILE A 87 14.06 -0.58 3.12
C ILE A 87 15.27 -0.05 2.35
#